data_7a0f71baed309388e9b83513157b8021
#
_entry.id   7a0f71baed309388e9b83513157b8021
#
_cell.length_a   1.000
_cell.length_b   1.000
_cell.length_c   1.000
_cell.angle_alpha   90.00
_cell.angle_beta   90.00
_cell.angle_gamma   90.00
#
_symmetry.space_group_name_H-M   'P 1'
#
loop_
_entity.id
_entity.type
_entity.pdbx_description
1 polymer ?
#
loop_
_entity_poly.entity_id
_entity_poly.type
_entity_poly.pdbx_seq_one_letter_code
_entity_poly.pdbx_strand_id
1 'polypeptide(L)'
;SIAVFEMGNELTKRHCPIDGDKVKSCIHCKNCSIMSGFGGAGAFSDGKYNITNDFGGTLYEYIGKKSALELMKYVDKINLAFGGEGTKLYSTAGSSLKTRCMQNGLHLLDASVRHLGTDINYIVLEHLYDHLKDKVDFHFNCFIDKVEKLDGGYRIYHGASYYDGK
;
A
#
# COMPACT_ATOMS: atom_id res chain seq x y z
N SER A 1 22.07 5.48 5.77
CA SER A 1 21.39 5.12 4.50
C SER A 1 20.24 4.18 4.80
N ILE A 2 19.24 4.16 3.93
CA ILE A 2 18.09 3.26 3.98
C ILE A 2 18.16 2.40 2.72
N ALA A 3 18.03 1.08 2.87
CA ALA A 3 17.87 0.16 1.75
C ALA A 3 16.48 -0.50 1.80
N VAL A 4 15.86 -0.66 0.64
CA VAL A 4 14.56 -1.32 0.48
C VAL A 4 14.70 -2.45 -0.52
N PHE A 5 14.28 -3.65 -0.12
CA PHE A 5 14.32 -4.85 -0.92
C PHE A 5 12.91 -5.22 -1.36
N GLU A 6 12.69 -5.28 -2.67
CA GLU A 6 11.39 -5.57 -3.27
C GLU A 6 11.53 -6.73 -4.27
N MET A 7 10.68 -7.75 -4.13
CA MET A 7 10.73 -8.93 -4.98
C MET A 7 10.29 -8.67 -6.43
N GLY A 8 9.51 -7.65 -6.67
CA GLY A 8 9.04 -7.25 -8.00
C GLY A 8 9.79 -6.07 -8.59
N ASN A 9 9.24 -5.49 -9.64
CA ASN A 9 9.86 -4.40 -10.38
C ASN A 9 9.56 -3.01 -9.79
N GLU A 10 10.35 -2.02 -10.21
CA GLU A 10 9.98 -0.60 -10.07
C GLU A 10 8.65 -0.31 -10.80
N LEU A 11 7.98 0.77 -10.42
CA LEU A 11 6.59 1.05 -10.84
C LEU A 11 6.39 1.03 -12.36
N THR A 12 7.26 1.70 -13.11
CA THR A 12 7.16 1.83 -14.57
C THR A 12 7.42 0.53 -15.35
N LYS A 13 8.10 -0.44 -14.72
CA LYS A 13 8.40 -1.75 -15.32
C LYS A 13 7.39 -2.84 -14.90
N ARG A 14 6.35 -2.49 -14.17
CA ARG A 14 5.33 -3.43 -13.73
C ARG A 14 4.27 -3.62 -14.81
N HIS A 15 4.36 -4.69 -15.57
CA HIS A 15 3.41 -5.06 -16.62
C HIS A 15 2.88 -6.47 -16.43
N CYS A 16 1.55 -6.62 -16.50
CA CYS A 16 0.95 -7.93 -16.68
C CYS A 16 1.05 -8.34 -18.15
N PRO A 17 1.51 -9.55 -18.48
CA PRO A 17 1.60 -10.01 -19.87
C PRO A 17 0.24 -10.24 -20.53
N ILE A 18 -0.87 -10.21 -19.79
CA ILE A 18 -2.21 -10.34 -20.34
C ILE A 18 -2.51 -9.08 -21.16
N ASP A 19 -2.65 -9.24 -22.47
CA ASP A 19 -2.93 -8.16 -23.43
C ASP A 19 -4.32 -8.31 -24.10
N GLY A 20 -5.03 -9.41 -23.80
CA GLY A 20 -6.33 -9.73 -24.39
C GLY A 20 -6.28 -10.31 -25.79
N ASP A 21 -5.11 -10.29 -26.43
CA ASP A 21 -4.91 -10.74 -27.80
C ASP A 21 -4.06 -12.02 -27.86
N LYS A 22 -2.79 -11.93 -27.59
CA LYS A 22 -1.85 -13.06 -27.58
C LYS A 22 -1.91 -13.82 -26.26
N VAL A 23 -1.99 -13.09 -25.15
CA VAL A 23 -2.08 -13.68 -23.81
C VAL A 23 -3.45 -13.33 -23.21
N LYS A 24 -4.38 -14.29 -23.29
CA LYS A 24 -5.80 -14.10 -22.87
C LYS A 24 -6.08 -14.46 -21.42
N SER A 25 -5.18 -15.20 -20.76
CA SER A 25 -5.36 -15.66 -19.38
C SER A 25 -4.07 -15.59 -18.60
N CYS A 26 -4.16 -15.68 -17.26
CA CYS A 26 -3.02 -15.63 -16.38
C CYS A 26 -2.02 -16.76 -16.67
N ILE A 27 -0.74 -16.39 -16.88
CA ILE A 27 0.36 -17.35 -17.15
C ILE A 27 1.12 -17.73 -15.88
N HIS A 28 0.63 -17.34 -14.70
CA HIS A 28 1.24 -17.64 -13.40
C HIS A 28 2.72 -17.27 -13.31
N CYS A 29 3.04 -15.99 -13.59
CA CYS A 29 4.40 -15.46 -13.49
C CYS A 29 5.02 -15.78 -12.13
N LYS A 30 6.31 -16.11 -12.09
CA LYS A 30 7.06 -16.36 -10.85
C LYS A 30 6.91 -15.19 -9.86
N ASN A 31 7.02 -13.95 -10.35
CA ASN A 31 6.70 -12.73 -9.62
C ASN A 31 5.57 -12.03 -10.38
N CYS A 32 4.40 -11.96 -9.75
CA CYS A 32 3.24 -11.32 -10.37
C CYS A 32 3.38 -9.80 -10.34
N SER A 33 3.52 -9.17 -11.51
CA SER A 33 3.69 -7.72 -11.62
C SER A 33 2.48 -6.91 -11.09
N ILE A 34 1.30 -7.52 -10.96
CA ILE A 34 0.14 -6.86 -10.34
C ILE A 34 0.24 -6.88 -8.82
N MET A 35 0.80 -7.95 -8.23
CA MET A 35 0.84 -8.14 -6.78
C MET A 35 2.13 -7.63 -6.15
N SER A 36 3.27 -7.69 -6.88
CA SER A 36 4.61 -7.39 -6.39
C SER A 36 5.24 -6.24 -7.16
N GLY A 37 6.10 -5.48 -6.52
CA GLY A 37 6.80 -4.32 -7.05
C GLY A 37 6.48 -3.06 -6.25
N PHE A 38 7.09 -1.94 -6.60
CA PHE A 38 6.87 -0.66 -5.92
C PHE A 38 5.37 -0.32 -5.83
N GLY A 39 4.91 0.00 -4.65
CA GLY A 39 3.49 0.25 -4.36
C GLY A 39 2.65 -1.01 -4.12
N GLY A 40 3.23 -2.22 -4.23
CA GLY A 40 2.55 -3.50 -3.96
C GLY A 40 1.32 -3.73 -4.81
N ALA A 41 0.39 -4.55 -4.34
CA ALA A 41 -0.89 -4.81 -5.02
C ALA A 41 -1.77 -3.55 -5.13
N GLY A 42 -1.55 -2.57 -4.25
CA GLY A 42 -2.28 -1.31 -4.25
C GLY A 42 -2.03 -0.43 -5.47
N ALA A 43 -0.89 -0.60 -6.17
CA ALA A 43 -0.51 0.25 -7.30
C ALA A 43 -1.52 0.21 -8.48
N PHE A 44 -2.20 -0.91 -8.66
CA PHE A 44 -3.20 -1.10 -9.72
C PHE A 44 -4.63 -1.22 -9.18
N SER A 45 -4.85 -0.78 -7.94
CA SER A 45 -6.18 -0.72 -7.34
C SER A 45 -6.91 0.56 -7.72
N ASP A 46 -8.18 0.65 -7.33
CA ASP A 46 -8.98 1.86 -7.50
C ASP A 46 -8.65 2.98 -6.49
N GLY A 47 -7.57 2.83 -5.72
CA GLY A 47 -7.05 3.86 -4.82
C GLY A 47 -8.01 4.25 -3.70
N LYS A 48 -8.72 3.29 -3.11
CA LYS A 48 -9.54 3.49 -1.92
C LYS A 48 -8.73 3.29 -0.66
N TYR A 49 -8.50 4.37 0.06
CA TYR A 49 -7.78 4.37 1.34
C TYR A 49 -8.77 4.48 2.49
N ASN A 50 -8.90 3.41 3.27
CA ASN A 50 -9.80 3.35 4.41
C ASN A 50 -9.13 3.96 5.65
N ILE A 51 -9.80 4.95 6.26
CA ILE A 51 -9.36 5.64 7.48
C ILE A 51 -10.34 5.25 8.59
N THR A 52 -10.19 4.04 9.09
CA THR A 52 -11.08 3.46 10.11
C THR A 52 -10.41 2.26 10.78
N ASN A 53 -10.86 1.95 12.01
CA ASN A 53 -10.50 0.72 12.72
C ASN A 53 -11.56 -0.38 12.58
N ASP A 54 -12.68 -0.11 11.89
CA ASP A 54 -13.83 -1.03 11.88
C ASP A 54 -13.73 -2.10 10.79
N PHE A 55 -12.85 -1.88 9.80
CA PHE A 55 -12.54 -2.86 8.75
C PHE A 55 -11.20 -2.53 8.06
N GLY A 56 -10.66 -3.46 7.28
CA GLY A 56 -9.45 -3.28 6.49
C GLY A 56 -8.15 -3.64 7.19
N GLY A 57 -8.21 -4.19 8.40
CA GLY A 57 -7.03 -4.68 9.12
C GLY A 57 -7.15 -4.49 10.63
N THR A 58 -6.17 -5.00 11.38
CA THR A 58 -6.16 -5.05 12.84
C THR A 58 -4.96 -4.31 13.46
N LEU A 59 -4.44 -3.29 12.78
CA LEU A 59 -3.30 -2.50 13.27
C LEU A 59 -3.53 -1.95 14.68
N TYR A 60 -4.78 -1.61 15.01
CA TYR A 60 -5.17 -1.11 16.32
C TYR A 60 -4.91 -2.09 17.47
N GLU A 61 -4.82 -3.40 17.21
CA GLU A 61 -4.50 -4.42 18.23
C GLU A 61 -3.04 -4.28 18.71
N TYR A 62 -2.15 -3.77 17.86
CA TYR A 62 -0.72 -3.61 18.15
C TYR A 62 -0.39 -2.24 18.73
N ILE A 63 -0.99 -1.17 18.25
CA ILE A 63 -0.61 0.22 18.61
C ILE A 63 -1.76 1.03 19.25
N GLY A 64 -2.93 0.41 19.45
CA GLY A 64 -4.12 1.06 19.99
C GLY A 64 -4.92 1.84 18.93
N LYS A 65 -6.24 1.94 19.14
CA LYS A 65 -7.19 2.53 18.17
C LYS A 65 -6.85 3.98 17.79
N LYS A 66 -6.47 4.80 18.76
CA LYS A 66 -6.14 6.21 18.54
C LYS A 66 -4.92 6.36 17.65
N SER A 67 -3.82 5.69 17.99
CA SER A 67 -2.56 5.75 17.24
C SER A 67 -2.70 5.19 15.83
N ALA A 68 -3.47 4.09 15.66
CA ALA A 68 -3.75 3.52 14.36
C ALA A 68 -4.50 4.52 13.45
N LEU A 69 -5.52 5.19 13.97
CA LEU A 69 -6.28 6.19 13.22
C LEU A 69 -5.44 7.42 12.89
N GLU A 70 -4.59 7.88 13.79
CA GLU A 70 -3.64 8.98 13.56
C GLU A 70 -2.63 8.63 12.47
N LEU A 71 -2.12 7.40 12.47
CA LEU A 71 -1.21 6.92 11.43
C LEU A 71 -1.89 6.84 10.05
N MET A 72 -3.13 6.33 9.98
CA MET A 72 -3.90 6.31 8.73
C MET A 72 -4.13 7.73 8.18
N LYS A 73 -4.45 8.70 9.04
CA LYS A 73 -4.58 10.11 8.67
C LYS A 73 -3.25 10.73 8.23
N TYR A 74 -2.14 10.31 8.82
CA TYR A 74 -0.81 10.73 8.39
C TYR A 74 -0.49 10.22 6.99
N VAL A 75 -0.78 8.95 6.70
CA VAL A 75 -0.62 8.38 5.35
C VAL A 75 -1.52 9.11 4.33
N ASP A 76 -2.77 9.42 4.69
CA ASP A 76 -3.66 10.22 3.82
C ASP A 76 -3.07 11.59 3.47
N LYS A 77 -2.45 12.28 4.43
CA LYS A 77 -1.75 13.55 4.18
C LYS A 77 -0.58 13.39 3.21
N ILE A 78 0.17 12.30 3.31
CA ILE A 78 1.25 11.98 2.35
C ILE A 78 0.65 11.81 0.96
N ASN A 79 -0.39 11.01 0.80
CA ASN A 79 -1.05 10.81 -0.49
C ASN A 79 -1.52 12.13 -1.10
N LEU A 80 -2.10 13.02 -0.31
CA LEU A 80 -2.52 14.35 -0.75
C LEU A 80 -1.31 15.18 -1.23
N ALA A 81 -0.22 15.21 -0.46
CA ALA A 81 0.98 15.99 -0.78
C ALA A 81 1.70 15.51 -2.06
N PHE A 82 1.53 14.23 -2.43
CA PHE A 82 2.17 13.64 -3.60
C PHE A 82 1.24 13.49 -4.81
N GLY A 83 0.14 14.20 -4.87
CA GLY A 83 -0.71 14.28 -6.06
C GLY A 83 -2.19 13.94 -5.82
N GLY A 84 -2.56 13.55 -4.60
CA GLY A 84 -3.95 13.28 -4.25
C GLY A 84 -4.78 14.53 -3.92
N GLU A 85 -4.20 15.73 -4.00
CA GLU A 85 -4.90 16.97 -3.67
C GLU A 85 -6.17 17.15 -4.52
N GLY A 86 -7.24 17.67 -3.91
CA GLY A 86 -8.54 17.85 -4.55
C GLY A 86 -9.41 16.59 -4.59
N THR A 87 -8.90 15.43 -4.24
CA THR A 87 -9.71 14.20 -4.17
C THR A 87 -10.64 14.20 -2.97
N LYS A 88 -11.85 13.63 -3.15
CA LYS A 88 -12.89 13.66 -2.14
C LYS A 88 -12.64 12.64 -1.02
N LEU A 89 -12.78 13.09 0.22
CA LEU A 89 -12.90 12.23 1.40
C LEU A 89 -14.39 11.97 1.66
N TYR A 90 -14.80 10.73 1.55
CA TYR A 90 -16.14 10.28 1.92
C TYR A 90 -16.14 9.89 3.40
N SER A 91 -17.24 10.17 4.11
CA SER A 91 -17.35 9.79 5.53
C SER A 91 -18.79 9.44 5.89
N THR A 92 -18.94 8.47 6.76
CA THR A 92 -20.22 8.13 7.41
C THR A 92 -20.45 8.92 8.70
N ALA A 93 -19.46 9.69 9.15
CA ALA A 93 -19.57 10.51 10.36
C ALA A 93 -20.72 11.54 10.21
N GLY A 94 -21.59 11.61 11.21
CA GLY A 94 -22.74 12.51 11.20
C GLY A 94 -23.84 12.16 10.20
N SER A 95 -23.78 10.99 9.56
CA SER A 95 -24.82 10.57 8.61
C SER A 95 -26.15 10.26 9.30
N SER A 96 -27.24 10.83 8.77
CA SER A 96 -28.61 10.52 9.22
C SER A 96 -29.00 9.06 8.98
N LEU A 97 -28.29 8.36 8.11
CA LEU A 97 -28.47 6.94 7.86
C LEU A 97 -28.16 6.09 9.10
N LYS A 98 -27.30 6.55 10.03
CA LYS A 98 -26.96 5.81 11.26
C LYS A 98 -28.22 5.49 12.06
N THR A 99 -29.08 6.48 12.31
CA THR A 99 -30.36 6.30 13.03
C THR A 99 -31.29 5.36 12.28
N ARG A 100 -31.40 5.50 10.96
CA ARG A 100 -32.25 4.62 10.13
C ARG A 100 -31.76 3.18 10.10
N CYS A 101 -30.46 2.96 10.09
CA CYS A 101 -29.87 1.64 10.19
C CYS A 101 -30.23 1.00 11.54
N MET A 102 -30.01 1.72 12.64
CA MET A 102 -30.34 1.22 13.98
C MET A 102 -31.83 0.87 14.15
N GLN A 103 -32.73 1.69 13.63
CA GLN A 103 -34.18 1.44 13.64
C GLN A 103 -34.60 0.16 12.86
N ASN A 104 -33.76 -0.29 11.95
CA ASN A 104 -33.98 -1.48 11.13
C ASN A 104 -33.05 -2.65 11.52
N GLY A 105 -32.45 -2.62 12.71
CA GLY A 105 -31.56 -3.69 13.19
C GLY A 105 -30.23 -3.79 12.45
N LEU A 106 -29.83 -2.73 11.72
CA LEU A 106 -28.55 -2.63 11.02
C LEU A 106 -27.57 -1.75 11.77
N HIS A 107 -26.28 -2.03 11.60
CA HIS A 107 -25.21 -1.20 12.12
C HIS A 107 -24.46 -0.52 10.99
N LEU A 108 -24.41 0.83 10.99
CA LEU A 108 -23.58 1.59 10.07
C LEU A 108 -22.18 1.78 10.66
N LEU A 109 -21.15 1.24 10.01
CA LEU A 109 -19.77 1.40 10.42
C LEU A 109 -19.33 2.86 10.32
N ASP A 110 -18.56 3.34 11.31
CA ASP A 110 -17.95 4.66 11.28
C ASP A 110 -16.65 4.60 10.46
N ALA A 111 -16.66 5.19 9.30
CA ALA A 111 -15.52 5.17 8.39
C ALA A 111 -15.36 6.48 7.63
N SER A 112 -14.11 6.78 7.28
CA SER A 112 -13.77 7.74 6.24
C SER A 112 -12.96 7.04 5.16
N VAL A 113 -13.23 7.34 3.89
CA VAL A 113 -12.57 6.72 2.74
C VAL A 113 -12.11 7.81 1.78
N ARG A 114 -10.80 7.86 1.53
CA ARG A 114 -10.24 8.63 0.43
C ARG A 114 -10.32 7.80 -0.84
N HIS A 115 -10.96 8.30 -1.87
CA HIS A 115 -11.02 7.65 -3.17
C HIS A 115 -10.20 8.45 -4.18
N LEU A 116 -8.98 7.98 -4.46
CA LEU A 116 -8.10 8.59 -5.46
C LEU A 116 -8.53 8.23 -6.89
N GLY A 117 -9.02 7.02 -7.11
CA GLY A 117 -9.14 6.44 -8.43
C GLY A 117 -7.80 5.83 -8.91
N THR A 118 -7.85 5.03 -9.95
CA THR A 118 -6.68 4.29 -10.45
C THR A 118 -5.59 5.23 -10.94
N ASP A 119 -5.95 6.26 -11.69
CA ASP A 119 -4.98 7.16 -12.32
C ASP A 119 -4.25 8.03 -11.30
N ILE A 120 -4.99 8.67 -10.38
CA ILE A 120 -4.39 9.51 -9.34
C ILE A 120 -3.57 8.65 -8.36
N ASN A 121 -4.03 7.43 -8.05
CA ASN A 121 -3.28 6.50 -7.22
C ASN A 121 -1.91 6.16 -7.83
N TYR A 122 -1.87 5.95 -9.15
CA TYR A 122 -0.61 5.72 -9.87
C TYR A 122 0.30 6.96 -9.81
N ILE A 123 -0.23 8.15 -10.06
CA ILE A 123 0.51 9.44 -9.98
C ILE A 123 1.12 9.65 -8.58
N VAL A 124 0.35 9.39 -7.52
CA VAL A 124 0.85 9.48 -6.14
C VAL A 124 2.04 8.56 -5.92
N LEU A 125 1.97 7.33 -6.39
CA LEU A 125 3.08 6.37 -6.26
C LEU A 125 4.30 6.76 -7.10
N GLU A 126 4.10 7.30 -8.30
CA GLU A 126 5.18 7.80 -9.17
C GLU A 126 5.91 8.98 -8.49
N HIS A 127 5.19 9.95 -7.98
CA HIS A 127 5.77 11.08 -7.26
C HIS A 127 6.48 10.65 -5.96
N LEU A 128 5.93 9.68 -5.23
CA LEU A 128 6.60 9.10 -4.06
C LEU A 128 7.92 8.41 -4.45
N TYR A 129 7.91 7.63 -5.52
CA TYR A 129 9.12 6.97 -6.03
C TYR A 129 10.17 8.00 -6.42
N ASP A 130 9.79 9.01 -7.21
CA ASP A 130 10.70 10.09 -7.64
C ASP A 130 11.29 10.87 -6.47
N HIS A 131 10.50 11.09 -5.41
CA HIS A 131 10.99 11.73 -4.19
C HIS A 131 12.01 10.89 -3.42
N LEU A 132 11.90 9.56 -3.49
CA LEU A 132 12.68 8.62 -2.68
C LEU A 132 13.89 8.05 -3.43
N LYS A 133 13.87 7.93 -4.75
CA LYS A 133 14.88 7.19 -5.54
C LYS A 133 16.32 7.65 -5.34
N ASP A 134 16.55 8.93 -5.01
CA ASP A 134 17.88 9.48 -4.75
C ASP A 134 18.27 9.46 -3.25
N LYS A 135 17.36 9.02 -2.37
CA LYS A 135 17.53 9.01 -0.90
C LYS A 135 17.57 7.61 -0.33
N VAL A 136 17.02 6.66 -1.05
CA VAL A 136 16.82 5.27 -0.64
C VAL A 136 17.46 4.37 -1.68
N ASP A 137 18.23 3.39 -1.24
CA ASP A 137 18.81 2.37 -2.09
C ASP A 137 17.77 1.27 -2.35
N PHE A 138 17.16 1.28 -3.54
CA PHE A 138 16.13 0.33 -3.93
C PHE A 138 16.73 -0.88 -4.66
N HIS A 139 16.55 -2.06 -4.08
CA HIS A 139 16.91 -3.34 -4.68
C HIS A 139 15.64 -4.03 -5.20
N PHE A 140 15.32 -3.79 -6.49
CA PHE A 140 14.19 -4.45 -7.16
C PHE A 140 14.56 -5.84 -7.68
N ASN A 141 13.54 -6.68 -7.93
CA ASN A 141 13.70 -8.08 -8.32
C ASN A 141 14.55 -8.88 -7.31
N CYS A 142 14.51 -8.45 -6.05
CA CYS A 142 15.30 -8.99 -4.96
C CYS A 142 14.40 -9.77 -4.00
N PHE A 143 14.31 -11.09 -4.22
CA PHE A 143 13.56 -11.98 -3.32
C PHE A 143 14.40 -12.26 -2.06
N ILE A 144 13.82 -11.98 -0.90
CA ILE A 144 14.46 -12.25 0.39
C ILE A 144 14.14 -13.67 0.83
N ASP A 145 15.18 -14.51 0.95
CA ASP A 145 15.06 -15.91 1.34
C ASP A 145 14.95 -16.06 2.87
N LYS A 146 15.69 -15.24 3.62
CA LYS A 146 15.76 -15.32 5.08
C LYS A 146 16.12 -13.97 5.68
N VAL A 147 15.55 -13.68 6.84
CA VAL A 147 16.02 -12.60 7.74
C VAL A 147 16.51 -13.24 9.03
N GLU A 148 17.72 -12.91 9.46
CA GLU A 148 18.35 -13.38 10.68
C GLU A 148 18.64 -12.23 11.62
N LYS A 149 18.27 -12.38 12.88
CA LYS A 149 18.58 -11.39 13.92
C LYS A 149 20.03 -11.59 14.38
N LEU A 150 20.80 -10.52 14.33
CA LEU A 150 22.18 -10.44 14.84
C LEU A 150 22.22 -9.64 16.11
N ASP A 151 23.39 -9.67 16.80
CA ASP A 151 23.65 -8.78 17.91
C ASP A 151 23.78 -7.33 17.39
N GLY A 152 22.74 -6.51 17.64
CA GLY A 152 22.67 -5.12 17.21
C GLY A 152 22.09 -4.86 15.82
N GLY A 153 21.51 -5.85 15.14
CA GLY A 153 20.89 -5.65 13.82
C GLY A 153 20.26 -6.89 13.20
N TYR A 154 20.18 -6.87 11.89
CA TYR A 154 19.61 -7.96 11.10
C TYR A 154 20.49 -8.25 9.88
N ARG A 155 20.51 -9.51 9.47
CA ARG A 155 21.06 -9.97 8.19
C ARG A 155 19.95 -10.46 7.29
N ILE A 156 19.95 -9.95 6.05
CA ILE A 156 18.96 -10.25 5.02
C ILE A 156 19.67 -11.06 3.94
N TYR A 157 19.16 -12.25 3.62
CA TYR A 157 19.73 -13.14 2.61
C TYR A 157 18.94 -13.07 1.31
N HIS A 158 19.68 -13.00 0.20
CA HIS A 158 19.18 -13.05 -1.17
C HIS A 158 20.09 -13.97 -2.01
N GLY A 159 19.65 -15.19 -2.30
CA GLY A 159 20.46 -16.19 -2.97
C GLY A 159 21.76 -16.47 -2.21
N ALA A 160 22.90 -16.27 -2.86
CA ALA A 160 24.23 -16.43 -2.27
C ALA A 160 24.75 -15.14 -1.59
N SER A 161 24.03 -14.04 -1.67
CA SER A 161 24.41 -12.73 -1.11
C SER A 161 23.69 -12.45 0.20
N TYR A 162 24.25 -11.54 1.00
CA TYR A 162 23.58 -11.02 2.18
C TYR A 162 23.85 -9.54 2.37
N TYR A 163 22.99 -8.86 3.15
CA TYR A 163 23.10 -7.48 3.55
C TYR A 163 22.89 -7.37 5.05
N ASP A 164 23.74 -6.61 5.73
CA ASP A 164 23.61 -6.35 7.16
C ASP A 164 23.05 -4.92 7.37
N GLY A 165 22.12 -4.79 8.31
CA GLY A 165 21.47 -3.52 8.64
C GLY A 165 20.97 -3.47 10.08
N LYS A 166 20.51 -2.29 10.48
CA LYS A 166 19.89 -2.02 11.79
C LYS A 166 18.40 -1.84 11.67
#